data_e5469992feb5bd26d818447196bc0b4c
#
_entry.id   e5469992feb5bd26d818447196bc0b4c
#
_cell.length_a   1.000
_cell.length_b   1.000
_cell.length_c   1.000
_cell.angle_alpha   90.00
_cell.angle_beta   90.00
_cell.angle_gamma   90.00
#
_symmetry.space_group_name_H-M   'P 1'
#
loop_
_entity.id
_entity.type
_entity.pdbx_description
1 polymer ?
#
loop_
_entity_poly.entity_id
_entity_poly.type
_entity_poly.pdbx_seq_one_letter_code
_entity_poly.pdbx_strand_id
1 'polypeptide(L)'
;MTVKHLFMDTNVVIDFLANRQPFSMDAAKLFNLAIDGKVTIYISAVSYNNIYYVLRQSLGGDATIKLLEELAEITEITDVTDTVIRKSLKTDFKDYEDAIQYQCALTIPGIDFIVTRNTKDLKKSQLPVLTPFEAFSSLQSAR
;
A
#
# COMPACT_ATOMS: atom_id res chain seq x y z
N MET A 1 3.14 22.51 -7.12
CA MET A 1 3.20 21.08 -7.44
C MET A 1 2.14 20.31 -6.67
N THR A 2 1.38 19.49 -7.36
CA THR A 2 0.31 18.72 -6.73
C THR A 2 0.89 17.45 -6.10
N VAL A 3 0.56 17.20 -4.83
CA VAL A 3 0.95 15.98 -4.14
C VAL A 3 0.11 14.82 -4.69
N LYS A 4 0.77 13.74 -5.09
CA LYS A 4 0.08 12.53 -5.55
C LYS A 4 -0.31 11.65 -4.37
N HIS A 5 -1.42 10.95 -4.52
CA HIS A 5 -1.99 10.08 -3.49
C HIS A 5 -1.94 8.64 -3.96
N LEU A 6 -1.16 7.82 -3.26
CA LEU A 6 -0.91 6.42 -3.62
C LEU A 6 -1.49 5.50 -2.57
N PHE A 7 -2.22 4.47 -3.00
CA PHE A 7 -2.63 3.40 -2.10
C PHE A 7 -1.67 2.23 -2.26
N MET A 8 -1.09 1.76 -1.16
CA MET A 8 -0.04 0.76 -1.21
C MET A 8 -0.53 -0.60 -0.72
N ASP A 9 -0.35 -1.63 -1.55
CA ASP A 9 -0.68 -3.00 -1.19
C ASP A 9 0.27 -3.53 -0.11
N THR A 10 -0.24 -4.43 0.71
CA THR A 10 0.49 -5.03 1.83
C THR A 10 1.87 -5.57 1.44
N ASN A 11 1.94 -6.27 0.30
CA ASN A 11 3.21 -6.89 -0.14
C ASN A 11 4.32 -5.87 -0.36
N VAL A 12 3.99 -4.70 -0.90
CA VAL A 12 4.98 -3.64 -1.14
C VAL A 12 5.50 -3.09 0.18
N VAL A 13 4.62 -2.94 1.16
CA VAL A 13 5.01 -2.47 2.50
C VAL A 13 5.95 -3.48 3.16
N ILE A 14 5.62 -4.77 3.09
CA ILE A 14 6.47 -5.81 3.67
C ILE A 14 7.82 -5.85 2.97
N ASP A 15 7.85 -5.70 1.64
CA ASP A 15 9.10 -5.67 0.89
C ASP A 15 10.03 -4.57 1.40
N PHE A 16 9.45 -3.41 1.71
CA PHE A 16 10.21 -2.29 2.25
C PHE A 16 10.69 -2.58 3.67
N LEU A 17 9.79 -2.96 4.57
CA LEU A 17 10.11 -3.14 5.99
C LEU A 17 11.05 -4.32 6.22
N ALA A 18 10.92 -5.40 5.45
CA ALA A 18 11.74 -6.60 5.57
C ALA A 18 12.95 -6.60 4.65
N ASN A 19 13.14 -5.53 3.89
CA ASN A 19 14.25 -5.39 2.94
C ASN A 19 14.33 -6.59 1.97
N ARG A 20 13.19 -7.00 1.41
CA ARG A 20 13.12 -8.16 0.50
C ARG A 20 13.69 -7.82 -0.87
N GLN A 21 14.71 -8.58 -1.28
CA GLN A 21 15.31 -8.41 -2.61
C GLN A 21 14.54 -9.23 -3.65
N PRO A 22 14.43 -8.75 -4.87
CA PRO A 22 14.92 -7.48 -5.43
C PRO A 22 13.93 -6.30 -5.29
N PHE A 23 12.87 -6.44 -4.50
CA PHE A 23 11.73 -5.52 -4.47
C PHE A 23 11.92 -4.30 -3.57
N SER A 24 12.78 -4.41 -2.55
CA SER A 24 12.85 -3.39 -1.49
C SER A 24 13.33 -2.03 -2.00
N MET A 25 14.21 -2.01 -2.98
CA MET A 25 14.78 -0.75 -3.48
C MET A 25 13.71 0.14 -4.14
N ASP A 26 12.87 -0.44 -5.00
CA ASP A 26 11.82 0.33 -5.65
C ASP A 26 10.76 0.79 -4.66
N ALA A 27 10.44 -0.06 -3.67
CA ALA A 27 9.51 0.32 -2.61
C ALA A 27 10.09 1.48 -1.79
N ALA A 28 11.38 1.39 -1.43
CA ALA A 28 12.05 2.43 -0.64
C ALA A 28 12.03 3.80 -1.33
N LYS A 29 12.16 3.83 -2.65
CA LYS A 29 12.09 5.08 -3.41
C LYS A 29 10.76 5.79 -3.21
N LEU A 30 9.66 5.03 -3.18
CA LEU A 30 8.33 5.60 -2.96
C LEU A 30 8.18 6.12 -1.53
N PHE A 31 8.64 5.36 -0.54
CA PHE A 31 8.59 5.79 0.85
C PHE A 31 9.43 7.04 1.09
N ASN A 32 10.58 7.14 0.42
CA ASN A 32 11.42 8.34 0.51
C ASN A 32 10.69 9.56 -0.04
N LEU A 33 9.93 9.41 -1.11
CA LEU A 33 9.10 10.50 -1.62
C LEU A 33 8.04 10.93 -0.62
N ALA A 34 7.49 9.99 0.13
CA ALA A 34 6.51 10.30 1.19
C ALA A 34 7.17 11.06 2.34
N ILE A 35 8.35 10.64 2.74
CA ILE A 35 9.12 11.33 3.79
C ILE A 35 9.41 12.77 3.37
N ASP A 36 9.71 12.98 2.10
CA ASP A 36 10.00 14.31 1.55
C ASP A 36 8.74 15.14 1.28
N GLY A 37 7.56 14.60 1.55
CA GLY A 37 6.31 15.33 1.36
C GLY A 37 5.85 15.45 -0.08
N LYS A 38 6.44 14.67 -0.99
CA LYS A 38 6.11 14.73 -2.43
C LYS A 38 4.94 13.85 -2.82
N VAL A 39 4.67 12.81 -2.04
CA VAL A 39 3.50 11.94 -2.21
C VAL A 39 2.92 11.66 -0.84
N THR A 40 1.63 11.25 -0.82
CA THR A 40 1.01 10.71 0.38
C THR A 40 0.74 9.23 0.12
N ILE A 41 1.23 8.37 1.00
CA ILE A 41 1.01 6.93 0.90
C ILE A 41 -0.07 6.53 1.90
N TYR A 42 -1.07 5.80 1.42
CA TYR A 42 -2.17 5.27 2.22
C TYR A 42 -2.03 3.76 2.33
N ILE A 43 -2.23 3.24 3.52
CA ILE A 43 -2.16 1.80 3.82
C ILE A 43 -3.42 1.45 4.60
N SER A 44 -4.09 0.34 4.25
CA SER A 44 -5.31 -0.04 4.95
C SER A 44 -5.00 -0.49 6.38
N ALA A 45 -5.97 -0.28 7.27
CA ALA A 45 -5.84 -0.72 8.66
C ALA A 45 -5.63 -2.23 8.77
N VAL A 46 -6.24 -3.02 7.88
CA VAL A 46 -6.07 -4.48 7.90
C VAL A 46 -4.65 -4.88 7.52
N SER A 47 -3.98 -4.10 6.68
CA SER A 47 -2.59 -4.38 6.31
C SER A 47 -1.67 -4.30 7.52
N TYR A 48 -1.91 -3.37 8.44
CA TYR A 48 -1.10 -3.28 9.66
C TYR A 48 -1.16 -4.57 10.47
N ASN A 49 -2.34 -5.17 10.58
CA ASN A 49 -2.50 -6.45 11.27
C ASN A 49 -1.75 -7.57 10.54
N ASN A 50 -1.89 -7.64 9.23
CA ASN A 50 -1.23 -8.66 8.41
C ASN A 50 0.29 -8.53 8.45
N ILE A 51 0.79 -7.30 8.36
CA ILE A 51 2.23 -7.03 8.43
C ILE A 51 2.78 -7.48 9.78
N TYR A 52 2.07 -7.19 10.85
CA TYR A 52 2.51 -7.60 12.20
C TYR A 52 2.73 -9.11 12.26
N TYR A 53 1.76 -9.89 11.82
CA TYR A 53 1.86 -11.36 11.89
C TYR A 53 2.94 -11.93 11.00
N VAL A 54 3.22 -11.30 9.87
CA VAL A 54 4.30 -11.74 8.98
C VAL A 54 5.67 -11.42 9.59
N LEU A 55 5.87 -10.19 10.04
CA LEU A 55 7.19 -9.74 10.48
C LEU A 55 7.58 -10.24 11.87
N ARG A 56 6.62 -10.45 12.77
CA ARG A 56 6.95 -10.88 14.12
C ARG A 56 7.64 -12.22 14.16
N GLN A 57 7.45 -13.06 13.15
CA GLN A 57 8.06 -14.39 13.09
C GLN A 57 9.58 -14.32 12.99
N SER A 58 10.10 -13.29 12.34
CA SER A 58 11.54 -13.12 12.16
C SER A 58 12.14 -12.04 13.06
N LEU A 59 11.35 -11.01 13.41
CA LEU A 59 11.86 -9.85 14.16
C LEU A 59 11.43 -9.83 15.63
N GLY A 60 10.43 -10.63 16.00
CA GLY A 60 9.80 -10.55 17.31
C GLY A 60 8.77 -9.44 17.39
N GLY A 61 7.91 -9.52 18.42
CA GLY A 61 6.79 -8.60 18.56
C GLY A 61 7.21 -7.15 18.81
N ASP A 62 8.15 -6.93 19.72
CA ASP A 62 8.52 -5.56 20.10
C ASP A 62 9.17 -4.79 18.94
N ALA A 63 10.09 -5.43 18.22
CA ALA A 63 10.73 -4.81 17.07
C ALA A 63 9.73 -4.53 15.96
N THR A 64 8.78 -5.44 15.73
CA THR A 64 7.76 -5.25 14.73
C THR A 64 6.85 -4.06 15.06
N ILE A 65 6.40 -3.94 16.31
CA ILE A 65 5.59 -2.81 16.74
C ILE A 65 6.31 -1.48 16.49
N LYS A 66 7.61 -1.45 16.80
CA LYS A 66 8.39 -0.22 16.58
C LYS A 66 8.41 0.17 15.10
N LEU A 67 8.61 -0.81 14.20
CA LEU A 67 8.56 -0.56 12.76
C LEU A 67 7.20 -0.04 12.33
N LEU A 68 6.12 -0.61 12.86
CA LEU A 68 4.77 -0.16 12.52
C LEU A 68 4.49 1.25 13.02
N GLU A 69 5.00 1.61 14.19
CA GLU A 69 4.89 2.98 14.69
C GLU A 69 5.61 3.97 13.78
N GLU A 70 6.81 3.62 13.33
CA GLU A 70 7.56 4.46 12.38
C GLU A 70 6.83 4.57 11.04
N LEU A 71 6.26 3.47 10.55
CA LEU A 71 5.47 3.47 9.33
C LEU A 71 4.27 4.40 9.45
N ALA A 72 3.58 4.38 10.58
CA ALA A 72 2.41 5.21 10.81
C ALA A 72 2.74 6.70 10.80
N GLU A 73 3.99 7.07 11.13
CA GLU A 73 4.42 8.47 11.10
C GLU A 73 4.57 9.02 9.69
N ILE A 74 4.87 8.17 8.71
CA ILE A 74 5.16 8.61 7.34
C ILE A 74 4.06 8.25 6.34
N THR A 75 2.98 7.65 6.79
CA THR A 75 1.86 7.24 5.94
C THR A 75 0.54 7.62 6.57
N GLU A 76 -0.54 7.45 5.78
CA GLU A 76 -1.90 7.58 6.28
C GLU A 76 -2.54 6.21 6.36
N ILE A 77 -3.32 5.96 7.41
CA ILE A 77 -4.01 4.69 7.61
C ILE A 77 -5.44 4.85 7.12
N THR A 78 -5.88 3.95 6.22
CA THR A 78 -7.24 3.96 5.69
C THR A 78 -8.10 2.98 6.46
N ASP A 79 -9.23 3.45 6.96
CA ASP A 79 -10.17 2.63 7.71
C ASP A 79 -10.76 1.52 6.86
N VAL A 80 -10.97 0.35 7.48
CA VAL A 80 -11.70 -0.75 6.87
C VAL A 80 -13.09 -0.73 7.50
N THR A 81 -14.05 -0.11 6.80
CA THR A 81 -15.39 0.11 7.32
C THR A 81 -16.33 -1.07 7.03
N ASP A 82 -17.50 -1.05 7.67
CA ASP A 82 -18.59 -1.97 7.35
C ASP A 82 -18.88 -1.97 5.85
N THR A 83 -19.01 -0.79 5.25
CA THR A 83 -19.30 -0.65 3.82
C THR A 83 -18.21 -1.28 2.96
N VAL A 84 -16.95 -1.07 3.30
CA VAL A 84 -15.81 -1.67 2.57
C VAL A 84 -15.92 -3.19 2.61
N ILE A 85 -16.17 -3.76 3.77
CA ILE A 85 -16.29 -5.22 3.93
C ILE A 85 -17.45 -5.75 3.09
N ARG A 86 -18.63 -5.14 3.20
CA ARG A 86 -19.81 -5.62 2.49
C ARG A 86 -19.64 -5.55 0.99
N LYS A 87 -19.04 -4.50 0.47
CA LYS A 87 -18.74 -4.38 -0.97
C LYS A 87 -17.72 -5.41 -1.40
N SER A 88 -16.70 -5.66 -0.58
CA SER A 88 -15.65 -6.64 -0.90
C SER A 88 -16.19 -8.05 -1.02
N LEU A 89 -17.19 -8.39 -0.21
CA LEU A 89 -17.82 -9.72 -0.24
C LEU A 89 -18.62 -9.97 -1.54
N LYS A 90 -18.96 -8.92 -2.27
CA LYS A 90 -19.82 -8.99 -3.48
C LYS A 90 -19.08 -8.71 -4.77
N THR A 91 -17.73 -8.64 -4.74
CA THR A 91 -16.97 -8.32 -5.94
C THR A 91 -16.57 -9.57 -6.72
N ASP A 92 -16.13 -9.34 -7.97
CA ASP A 92 -15.62 -10.39 -8.86
C ASP A 92 -14.13 -10.66 -8.67
N PHE A 93 -13.49 -10.04 -7.69
CA PHE A 93 -12.06 -10.27 -7.44
C PHE A 93 -11.86 -11.70 -6.95
N LYS A 94 -10.86 -12.38 -7.48
CA LYS A 94 -10.54 -13.75 -7.08
C LYS A 94 -10.17 -13.86 -5.62
N ASP A 95 -9.44 -12.87 -5.13
CA ASP A 95 -8.93 -12.88 -3.76
C ASP A 95 -9.68 -11.84 -2.95
N TYR A 96 -10.22 -12.27 -1.81
CA TYR A 96 -10.99 -11.40 -0.93
C TYR A 96 -10.14 -10.27 -0.37
N GLU A 97 -8.87 -10.55 -0.03
CA GLU A 97 -7.98 -9.52 0.49
C GLU A 97 -7.74 -8.42 -0.55
N ASP A 98 -7.55 -8.81 -1.83
CA ASP A 98 -7.41 -7.84 -2.91
C ASP A 98 -8.65 -6.98 -3.05
N ALA A 99 -9.83 -7.59 -2.88
CA ALA A 99 -11.09 -6.85 -2.93
C ALA A 99 -11.16 -5.80 -1.81
N ILE A 100 -10.74 -6.15 -0.60
CA ILE A 100 -10.69 -5.21 0.52
C ILE A 100 -9.75 -4.06 0.22
N GLN A 101 -8.55 -4.35 -0.28
CA GLN A 101 -7.57 -3.32 -0.63
C GLN A 101 -8.15 -2.36 -1.68
N TYR A 102 -8.77 -2.91 -2.72
CA TYR A 102 -9.37 -2.09 -3.77
C TYR A 102 -10.49 -1.20 -3.22
N GLN A 103 -11.40 -1.77 -2.43
CA GLN A 103 -12.51 -1.00 -1.87
C GLN A 103 -12.02 0.07 -0.90
N CYS A 104 -10.97 -0.21 -0.14
CA CYS A 104 -10.33 0.80 0.71
C CYS A 104 -9.78 1.96 -0.13
N ALA A 105 -9.07 1.65 -1.21
CA ALA A 105 -8.52 2.68 -2.08
C ALA A 105 -9.60 3.59 -2.63
N LEU A 106 -10.76 3.03 -2.98
CA LEU A 106 -11.87 3.81 -3.52
C LEU A 106 -12.47 4.81 -2.53
N THR A 107 -12.25 4.61 -1.22
CA THR A 107 -12.77 5.55 -0.22
C THR A 107 -11.93 6.81 -0.06
N ILE A 108 -10.74 6.84 -0.63
CA ILE A 108 -9.80 7.94 -0.44
C ILE A 108 -10.07 9.03 -1.47
N PRO A 109 -10.47 10.24 -1.03
CA PRO A 109 -10.69 11.34 -1.96
C PRO A 109 -9.38 11.70 -2.67
N GLY A 110 -9.44 11.82 -4.00
CA GLY A 110 -8.27 12.22 -4.78
C GLY A 110 -7.21 11.16 -4.95
N ILE A 111 -7.54 9.87 -4.69
CA ILE A 111 -6.59 8.78 -4.90
C ILE A 111 -6.16 8.74 -6.38
N ASP A 112 -4.86 8.66 -6.62
CA ASP A 112 -4.33 8.67 -7.98
C ASP A 112 -4.13 7.26 -8.54
N PHE A 113 -3.51 6.36 -7.77
CA PHE A 113 -3.33 4.98 -8.22
C PHE A 113 -2.99 4.04 -7.07
N ILE A 114 -3.10 2.74 -7.37
CA ILE A 114 -2.75 1.66 -6.45
C ILE A 114 -1.36 1.14 -6.82
N VAL A 115 -0.52 0.88 -5.83
CA VAL A 115 0.81 0.31 -6.03
C VAL A 115 0.83 -1.11 -5.51
N THR A 116 1.17 -2.07 -6.37
CA THR A 116 1.24 -3.48 -6.03
C THR A 116 2.27 -4.18 -6.91
N ARG A 117 2.84 -5.30 -6.43
CA ARG A 117 3.70 -6.14 -7.28
C ARG A 117 2.89 -6.96 -8.28
N ASN A 118 1.65 -7.31 -7.93
CA ASN A 118 0.82 -8.22 -8.72
C ASN A 118 -0.31 -7.46 -9.39
N THR A 119 0.02 -6.65 -10.39
CA THR A 119 -0.97 -5.85 -11.10
C THR A 119 -2.08 -6.69 -11.72
N LYS A 120 -1.80 -7.95 -12.07
CA LYS A 120 -2.77 -8.86 -12.67
C LYS A 120 -3.94 -9.17 -11.73
N ASP A 121 -3.69 -9.20 -10.43
CA ASP A 121 -4.72 -9.53 -9.44
C ASP A 121 -5.75 -8.41 -9.31
N LEU A 122 -5.40 -7.20 -9.76
CA LEU A 122 -6.26 -6.03 -9.71
C LEU A 122 -6.63 -5.52 -11.10
N LYS A 123 -6.60 -6.38 -12.12
CA LYS A 123 -6.87 -5.98 -13.51
C LYS A 123 -8.29 -5.44 -13.72
N LYS A 124 -9.22 -5.72 -12.81
CA LYS A 124 -10.59 -5.18 -12.87
C LYS A 124 -10.73 -3.81 -12.21
N SER A 125 -9.64 -3.27 -11.68
CA SER A 125 -9.65 -1.97 -11.03
C SER A 125 -9.98 -0.85 -12.02
N GLN A 126 -10.80 0.10 -11.57
CA GLN A 126 -11.07 1.33 -12.31
C GLN A 126 -9.98 2.38 -12.06
N LEU A 127 -9.15 2.19 -11.04
CA LEU A 127 -8.01 3.04 -10.77
C LEU A 127 -6.78 2.48 -11.49
N PRO A 128 -5.84 3.34 -11.91
CA PRO A 128 -4.57 2.83 -12.43
C PRO A 128 -3.89 1.97 -11.37
N VAL A 129 -3.31 0.85 -11.78
CA VAL A 129 -2.59 -0.08 -10.90
C VAL A 129 -1.18 -0.22 -11.44
N LEU A 130 -0.20 0.18 -10.64
CA LEU A 130 1.21 0.25 -11.06
C LEU A 130 2.09 -0.56 -10.12
N THR A 131 3.17 -1.12 -10.66
CA THR A 131 4.23 -1.69 -9.82
C THR A 131 5.01 -0.55 -9.17
N PRO A 132 5.78 -0.82 -8.09
CA PRO A 132 6.63 0.23 -7.50
C PRO A 132 7.55 0.89 -8.51
N PHE A 133 8.14 0.12 -9.42
CA PHE A 133 9.00 0.67 -10.48
C PHE A 133 8.21 1.61 -11.39
N GLU A 134 7.05 1.16 -11.87
CA GLU A 134 6.19 1.96 -12.76
C GLU A 134 5.70 3.23 -12.05
N ALA A 135 5.33 3.10 -10.78
CA ALA A 135 4.85 4.24 -9.99
C ALA A 135 5.93 5.30 -9.85
N PHE A 136 7.14 4.89 -9.49
CA PHE A 136 8.25 5.83 -9.34
C PHE A 136 8.59 6.50 -10.66
N SER A 137 8.63 5.72 -11.75
CA SER A 137 8.90 6.26 -13.08
C SER A 137 7.84 7.28 -13.51
N SER A 138 6.57 6.98 -13.25
CA SER A 138 5.47 7.89 -13.56
C SER A 138 5.61 9.21 -12.80
N LEU A 139 5.98 9.15 -11.52
CA LEU A 139 6.15 10.35 -10.69
C LEU A 139 7.33 11.19 -11.15
N GLN A 140 8.40 10.58 -11.64
CA GLN A 140 9.53 11.30 -12.18
C GLN A 140 9.17 12.00 -13.49
N SER A 141 8.39 11.34 -14.35
CA SER A 141 8.01 11.88 -15.66
C SER A 141 7.02 13.04 -15.56
N ALA A 142 6.31 13.16 -14.45
CA ALA A 142 5.28 14.19 -14.26
C ALA A 142 5.85 15.56 -13.90
N ARG A 143 7.15 15.71 -13.84
CA ARG A 143 7.78 16.99 -13.53
C ARG A 143 7.67 17.99 -14.67
#